data_5c56d2c1014c5d2acf2aa755677b5933
#
_entry.id   5c56d2c1014c5d2acf2aa755677b5933
#
_cell.length_a   1.000
_cell.length_b   1.000
_cell.length_c   1.000
_cell.angle_alpha   90.00
_cell.angle_beta   90.00
_cell.angle_gamma   90.00
#
_symmetry.space_group_name_H-M   'P 1'
#
loop_
_entity.id
_entity.type
_entity.pdbx_description
1 polymer ?
#
loop_
_entity_poly.entity_id
_entity_poly.type
_entity_poly.pdbx_seq_one_letter_code
_entity_poly.pdbx_strand_id
1 'polypeptide(L)'
;MRHWTSLGSVGCRIVRQTPMRLLWKFAWNFGFRSWQNMRHFERVSGKGRKFFPAFVMISVNEACNLACNGCWVSAGGRKMLTPQQLDGIINTTRAEGSRFFGILGGEPLLYKGLMDVLGRHPDCYFQLFTNGLLLNDDVARRLRQLGHVTPLVSGLHGLQACRKAGLIFGVAACVNQTNFDEVVSRQYIERVASEGAAYLWYYIYRPVGAHPHPEVALTKEQIRQLRQFLVDERCDAPLALIDTYWDADGVAMCPGATGMSHHVSPSGALEFCPPMQMACEHINEAGTDVAALFKKSQLMADLRVETARQGRGCILMENPQLLARLMHEHGATDTTSRKTVMEEYTQMTTVPGHDMGVEAIPERSVPYRWLKRHYFFGFGAYG
;
A
#
# COMPACT_ATOMS: atom_id res chain seq x y z
N MET A 1 11.01 -24.89 -18.46
CA MET A 1 12.14 -24.61 -17.55
C MET A 1 12.50 -23.11 -17.39
N ARG A 2 12.07 -22.18 -18.26
CA ARG A 2 12.39 -20.73 -18.16
C ARG A 2 11.64 -19.97 -17.04
N HIS A 3 10.55 -20.49 -16.50
CA HIS A 3 9.65 -19.75 -15.56
C HIS A 3 10.11 -19.68 -14.09
N TRP A 4 11.17 -20.40 -13.70
CA TRP A 4 11.75 -20.32 -12.34
C TRP A 4 12.96 -19.40 -12.25
N THR A 5 13.47 -18.91 -13.39
CA THR A 5 14.75 -18.21 -13.43
C THR A 5 14.68 -16.76 -12.94
N SER A 6 13.55 -16.04 -13.09
CA SER A 6 13.48 -14.63 -12.74
C SER A 6 13.51 -14.38 -11.21
N LEU A 7 12.61 -14.98 -10.43
CA LEU A 7 12.64 -14.82 -8.97
C LEU A 7 13.88 -15.47 -8.32
N GLY A 8 14.43 -16.53 -8.94
CA GLY A 8 15.70 -17.12 -8.52
C GLY A 8 16.88 -16.16 -8.71
N SER A 9 16.96 -15.48 -9.86
CA SER A 9 18.00 -14.48 -10.13
C SER A 9 17.87 -13.25 -9.23
N VAL A 10 16.64 -12.79 -8.99
CA VAL A 10 16.33 -11.72 -8.02
C VAL A 10 16.79 -12.12 -6.61
N GLY A 11 16.46 -13.34 -6.17
CA GLY A 11 16.90 -13.89 -4.89
C GLY A 11 18.41 -13.94 -4.75
N CYS A 12 19.13 -14.44 -5.75
CA CYS A 12 20.59 -14.45 -5.77
C CYS A 12 21.19 -13.05 -5.67
N ARG A 13 20.61 -12.05 -6.36
CA ARG A 13 21.07 -10.68 -6.30
C ARG A 13 20.85 -10.09 -4.91
N ILE A 14 19.68 -10.27 -4.32
CA ILE A 14 19.36 -9.81 -2.96
C ILE A 14 20.33 -10.42 -1.95
N VAL A 15 20.60 -11.73 -2.04
CA VAL A 15 21.54 -12.41 -1.15
C VAL A 15 22.96 -11.86 -1.25
N ARG A 16 23.42 -11.49 -2.46
CA ARG A 16 24.76 -10.92 -2.68
C ARG A 16 24.89 -9.47 -2.19
N GLN A 17 23.80 -8.70 -2.21
CA GLN A 17 23.81 -7.28 -1.88
C GLN A 17 23.44 -6.97 -0.43
N THR A 18 22.77 -7.90 0.26
CA THR A 18 22.18 -7.67 1.57
C THR A 18 22.90 -8.49 2.64
N PRO A 19 23.32 -7.89 3.76
CA PRO A 19 23.94 -8.62 4.88
C PRO A 19 23.04 -9.72 5.42
N MET A 20 23.61 -10.87 5.80
CA MET A 20 22.90 -12.06 6.27
C MET A 20 21.90 -11.76 7.40
N ARG A 21 22.24 -10.85 8.33
CA ARG A 21 21.35 -10.42 9.41
C ARG A 21 20.04 -9.80 8.90
N LEU A 22 20.12 -8.98 7.85
CA LEU A 22 18.94 -8.34 7.24
C LEU A 22 18.11 -9.37 6.45
N LEU A 23 18.78 -10.28 5.72
CA LEU A 23 18.11 -11.38 5.02
C LEU A 23 17.33 -12.25 6.01
N TRP A 24 17.93 -12.60 7.15
CA TRP A 24 17.24 -13.37 8.18
C TRP A 24 16.04 -12.63 8.76
N LYS A 25 16.18 -11.34 9.12
CA LYS A 25 15.07 -10.53 9.61
C LYS A 25 13.95 -10.39 8.58
N PHE A 26 14.30 -10.19 7.31
CA PHE A 26 13.34 -10.12 6.22
C PHE A 26 12.60 -11.45 6.06
N ALA A 27 13.33 -12.57 5.95
CA ALA A 27 12.74 -13.89 5.81
C ALA A 27 11.84 -14.25 7.01
N TRP A 28 12.22 -13.88 8.22
CA TRP A 28 11.45 -14.15 9.42
C TRP A 28 10.21 -13.26 9.54
N ASN A 29 10.37 -11.94 9.48
CA ASN A 29 9.27 -11.00 9.71
C ASN A 29 8.36 -10.88 8.47
N PHE A 30 8.93 -10.60 7.31
CA PHE A 30 8.18 -10.52 6.06
C PHE A 30 7.78 -11.91 5.54
N GLY A 31 8.69 -12.88 5.53
CA GLY A 31 8.41 -14.22 5.06
C GLY A 31 7.45 -14.97 5.98
N PHE A 32 7.98 -15.53 7.05
CA PHE A 32 7.25 -16.49 7.89
C PHE A 32 6.09 -15.86 8.68
N ARG A 33 6.31 -14.73 9.34
CA ARG A 33 5.27 -14.09 10.16
C ARG A 33 4.12 -13.51 9.31
N SER A 34 4.43 -12.94 8.15
CA SER A 34 3.37 -12.46 7.26
C SER A 34 2.54 -13.61 6.71
N TRP A 35 3.17 -14.75 6.41
CA TRP A 35 2.44 -15.96 6.02
C TRP A 35 1.52 -16.47 7.14
N GLN A 36 1.99 -16.50 8.39
CA GLN A 36 1.13 -16.86 9.53
C GLN A 36 -0.04 -15.89 9.67
N ASN A 37 0.21 -14.61 9.48
CA ASN A 37 -0.80 -13.56 9.53
C ASN A 37 -1.90 -13.76 8.48
N MET A 38 -1.51 -14.05 7.23
CA MET A 38 -2.46 -14.35 6.16
C MET A 38 -3.29 -15.60 6.46
N ARG A 39 -2.67 -16.67 6.93
CA ARG A 39 -3.38 -17.90 7.33
C ARG A 39 -4.35 -17.68 8.50
N HIS A 40 -4.01 -16.78 9.42
CA HIS A 40 -4.92 -16.37 10.48
C HIS A 40 -6.11 -15.59 9.89
N PHE A 41 -5.85 -14.58 9.07
CA PHE A 41 -6.86 -13.77 8.41
C PHE A 41 -7.85 -14.64 7.59
N GLU A 42 -7.36 -15.53 6.74
CA GLU A 42 -8.18 -16.44 5.95
C GLU A 42 -9.12 -17.31 6.82
N ARG A 43 -8.58 -17.82 7.93
CA ARG A 43 -9.37 -18.64 8.88
C ARG A 43 -10.49 -17.85 9.56
N VAL A 44 -10.25 -16.60 9.88
CA VAL A 44 -11.21 -15.77 10.63
C VAL A 44 -12.24 -15.16 9.68
N SER A 45 -11.81 -14.61 8.54
CA SER A 45 -12.68 -13.99 7.54
C SER A 45 -13.63 -15.01 6.89
N GLY A 46 -13.15 -16.21 6.55
CA GLY A 46 -13.96 -17.28 5.96
C GLY A 46 -15.08 -17.83 6.85
N LYS A 47 -15.13 -17.48 8.14
CA LYS A 47 -16.17 -17.90 9.08
C LYS A 47 -17.27 -16.86 9.28
N GLY A 48 -17.32 -15.80 8.45
CA GLY A 48 -18.33 -14.73 8.56
C GLY A 48 -18.26 -13.94 9.87
N ARG A 49 -17.22 -14.11 10.67
CA ARG A 49 -17.02 -13.39 11.94
C ARG A 49 -16.48 -11.98 11.68
N LYS A 50 -16.73 -11.07 12.60
CA LYS A 50 -16.04 -9.79 12.64
C LYS A 50 -14.54 -10.06 12.78
N PHE A 51 -13.75 -9.66 11.77
CA PHE A 51 -12.32 -9.92 11.69
C PHE A 51 -11.53 -8.61 11.70
N PHE A 52 -10.25 -8.72 11.99
CA PHE A 52 -9.29 -7.62 11.93
C PHE A 52 -8.48 -7.72 10.62
N PRO A 53 -8.11 -6.59 9.99
CA PRO A 53 -7.35 -6.61 8.74
C PRO A 53 -6.00 -7.33 8.88
N ALA A 54 -5.58 -8.00 7.81
CA ALA A 54 -4.31 -8.73 7.80
C ALA A 54 -3.11 -7.78 7.98
N PHE A 55 -3.25 -6.54 7.54
CA PHE A 55 -2.26 -5.48 7.78
C PHE A 55 -2.94 -4.12 7.80
N VAL A 56 -2.24 -3.15 8.39
CA VAL A 56 -2.75 -1.80 8.60
C VAL A 56 -1.79 -0.80 7.97
N MET A 57 -2.34 0.11 7.18
CA MET A 57 -1.66 1.27 6.66
C MET A 57 -1.77 2.40 7.71
N ILE A 58 -0.68 3.07 8.03
CA ILE A 58 -0.67 4.14 9.03
C ILE A 58 0.00 5.37 8.42
N SER A 59 -0.77 6.44 8.23
CA SER A 59 -0.21 7.74 7.92
C SER A 59 0.18 8.46 9.20
N VAL A 60 1.48 8.65 9.41
CA VAL A 60 1.98 9.22 10.68
C VAL A 60 1.85 10.74 10.75
N ASN A 61 1.83 11.43 9.60
CA ASN A 61 1.71 12.88 9.50
C ASN A 61 1.11 13.32 8.15
N GLU A 62 0.62 14.57 8.07
CA GLU A 62 0.23 15.23 6.82
C GLU A 62 1.39 16.04 6.19
N ALA A 63 2.40 16.39 6.98
CA ALA A 63 3.52 17.21 6.53
C ALA A 63 4.32 16.50 5.42
N CYS A 64 4.59 17.21 4.33
CA CYS A 64 5.42 16.75 3.22
C CYS A 64 6.36 17.86 2.75
N ASN A 65 7.54 17.48 2.28
CA ASN A 65 8.52 18.36 1.66
C ASN A 65 8.35 18.47 0.13
N LEU A 66 7.26 17.89 -0.40
CA LEU A 66 6.84 17.99 -1.80
C LEU A 66 5.37 18.42 -1.89
N ALA A 67 5.00 19.00 -3.03
CA ALA A 67 3.63 19.30 -3.42
C ALA A 67 3.36 18.66 -4.80
N CYS A 68 3.19 17.33 -4.80
CA CYS A 68 2.99 16.57 -6.04
C CYS A 68 1.59 16.82 -6.61
N ASN A 69 1.49 17.04 -7.92
CA ASN A 69 0.20 17.13 -8.61
C ASN A 69 -0.60 15.84 -8.44
N GLY A 70 -1.88 15.97 -8.08
CA GLY A 70 -2.77 14.84 -7.88
C GLY A 70 -2.47 14.00 -6.64
N CYS A 71 -1.70 14.53 -5.69
CA CYS A 71 -1.50 13.87 -4.42
C CYS A 71 -2.76 13.96 -3.56
N TRP A 72 -3.20 12.83 -3.01
CA TRP A 72 -4.37 12.77 -2.13
C TRP A 72 -4.11 13.36 -0.74
N VAL A 73 -2.86 13.47 -0.30
CA VAL A 73 -2.51 14.07 0.99
C VAL A 73 -2.68 15.59 0.94
N SER A 74 -3.22 16.16 2.01
CA SER A 74 -3.31 17.63 2.18
C SER A 74 -1.91 18.20 2.43
N ALA A 75 -1.21 18.59 1.37
CA ALA A 75 0.10 19.22 1.48
C ALA A 75 0.03 20.45 2.40
N GLY A 76 0.92 20.54 3.38
CA GLY A 76 0.93 21.63 4.37
C GLY A 76 0.00 21.42 5.57
N GLY A 77 -0.73 20.30 5.63
CA GLY A 77 -1.50 19.90 6.83
C GLY A 77 -0.58 19.68 8.05
N ARG A 78 -1.15 19.84 9.24
CA ARG A 78 -0.40 19.76 10.52
C ARG A 78 -0.80 18.56 11.38
N LYS A 79 -1.77 17.75 10.95
CA LYS A 79 -2.18 16.58 11.71
C LYS A 79 -1.05 15.56 11.76
N MET A 80 -0.89 14.97 12.92
CA MET A 80 0.18 14.02 13.20
C MET A 80 -0.21 13.16 14.39
N LEU A 81 0.03 11.86 14.28
CA LEU A 81 -0.09 10.95 15.41
C LEU A 81 0.98 11.29 16.47
N THR A 82 0.66 11.17 17.72
CA THR A 82 1.68 11.19 18.78
C THR A 82 2.46 9.87 18.75
N PRO A 83 3.72 9.83 19.26
CA PRO A 83 4.46 8.58 19.40
C PRO A 83 3.72 7.52 20.22
N GLN A 84 2.96 7.92 21.22
CA GLN A 84 2.14 7.05 22.05
C GLN A 84 0.97 6.45 21.26
N GLN A 85 0.28 7.25 20.45
CA GLN A 85 -0.78 6.76 19.55
C GLN A 85 -0.23 5.76 18.54
N LEU A 86 0.88 6.07 17.87
CA LEU A 86 1.50 5.16 16.91
C LEU A 86 1.91 3.84 17.56
N ASP A 87 2.51 3.89 18.75
CA ASP A 87 2.90 2.73 19.53
C ASP A 87 1.67 1.88 19.95
N GLY A 88 0.60 2.54 20.41
CA GLY A 88 -0.67 1.92 20.77
C GLY A 88 -1.34 1.21 19.56
N ILE A 89 -1.39 1.86 18.40
CA ILE A 89 -1.91 1.28 17.15
C ILE A 89 -1.15 -0.01 16.82
N ILE A 90 0.19 0.04 16.83
CA ILE A 90 1.02 -1.13 16.52
C ILE A 90 0.78 -2.25 17.53
N ASN A 91 0.72 -1.94 18.83
CA ASN A 91 0.53 -2.94 19.89
C ASN A 91 -0.84 -3.63 19.79
N THR A 92 -1.95 -2.87 19.64
CA THR A 92 -3.30 -3.45 19.52
C THR A 92 -3.46 -4.26 18.25
N THR A 93 -2.92 -3.78 17.13
CA THR A 93 -2.90 -4.49 15.85
C THR A 93 -2.11 -5.81 15.94
N ARG A 94 -0.95 -5.76 16.59
CA ARG A 94 -0.10 -6.94 16.83
C ARG A 94 -0.80 -7.99 17.70
N ALA A 95 -1.57 -7.58 18.69
CA ALA A 95 -2.33 -8.48 19.56
C ALA A 95 -3.40 -9.26 18.78
N GLU A 96 -3.96 -8.68 17.71
CA GLU A 96 -4.89 -9.33 16.78
C GLU A 96 -4.19 -10.24 15.74
N GLY A 97 -2.89 -10.34 15.79
CA GLY A 97 -2.08 -11.15 14.87
C GLY A 97 -1.50 -10.41 13.67
N SER A 98 -1.93 -9.17 13.41
CA SER A 98 -1.37 -8.35 12.32
C SER A 98 -0.02 -7.77 12.71
N ARG A 99 1.02 -8.15 11.96
CA ARG A 99 2.42 -7.75 12.22
C ARG A 99 3.06 -7.06 11.03
N PHE A 100 2.28 -6.80 9.99
CA PHE A 100 2.70 -6.11 8.80
C PHE A 100 2.03 -4.74 8.73
N PHE A 101 2.85 -3.69 8.55
CA PHE A 101 2.40 -2.32 8.52
C PHE A 101 2.95 -1.58 7.31
N GLY A 102 2.10 -0.78 6.66
CA GLY A 102 2.54 0.27 5.78
C GLY A 102 2.66 1.59 6.54
N ILE A 103 3.81 2.21 6.52
CA ILE A 103 4.04 3.52 7.13
C ILE A 103 4.03 4.58 6.03
N LEU A 104 2.99 5.41 6.05
CA LEU A 104 2.74 6.49 5.11
C LEU A 104 2.69 7.84 5.84
N GLY A 105 2.32 8.86 5.09
CA GLY A 105 2.06 10.21 5.58
C GLY A 105 2.03 11.17 4.41
N GLY A 106 2.34 12.43 4.65
CA GLY A 106 2.88 13.28 3.61
C GLY A 106 4.28 12.77 3.24
N GLU A 107 5.27 13.04 4.10
CA GLU A 107 6.57 12.35 4.07
C GLU A 107 6.86 11.80 5.48
N PRO A 108 6.86 10.48 5.67
CA PRO A 108 7.04 9.89 7.00
C PRO A 108 8.42 10.16 7.61
N LEU A 109 9.45 10.40 6.80
CA LEU A 109 10.79 10.74 7.32
C LEU A 109 10.87 12.14 7.95
N LEU A 110 9.83 12.98 7.78
CA LEU A 110 9.66 14.21 8.55
C LEU A 110 9.13 13.97 9.97
N TYR A 111 8.56 12.79 10.23
CA TYR A 111 8.03 12.47 11.55
C TYR A 111 9.14 12.21 12.55
N LYS A 112 9.27 13.13 13.53
CA LYS A 112 10.29 13.01 14.57
C LYS A 112 10.03 11.81 15.46
N GLY A 113 11.06 10.98 15.67
CA GLY A 113 10.95 9.78 16.50
C GLY A 113 10.42 8.53 15.80
N LEU A 114 10.15 8.57 14.47
CA LEU A 114 9.68 7.40 13.72
C LEU A 114 10.53 6.16 13.98
N MET A 115 11.85 6.28 13.79
CA MET A 115 12.78 5.16 13.95
C MET A 115 12.79 4.58 15.37
N ASP A 116 12.55 5.43 16.37
CA ASP A 116 12.54 5.02 17.77
C ASP A 116 11.25 4.24 18.09
N VAL A 117 10.09 4.67 17.55
CA VAL A 117 8.85 3.90 17.67
C VAL A 117 8.97 2.56 16.96
N LEU A 118 9.38 2.54 15.67
CA LEU A 118 9.51 1.30 14.93
C LEU A 118 10.51 0.33 15.58
N GLY A 119 11.57 0.88 16.21
CA GLY A 119 12.60 0.11 16.92
C GLY A 119 12.07 -0.67 18.13
N ARG A 120 10.97 -0.23 18.76
CA ARG A 120 10.31 -0.92 19.87
C ARG A 120 9.54 -2.17 19.46
N HIS A 121 9.30 -2.35 18.15
CA HIS A 121 8.52 -3.45 17.59
C HIS A 121 9.34 -4.36 16.65
N PRO A 122 10.43 -4.99 17.12
CA PRO A 122 11.37 -5.74 16.28
C PRO A 122 10.76 -7.03 15.71
N ASP A 123 9.59 -7.43 16.19
CA ASP A 123 8.81 -8.58 15.75
C ASP A 123 7.74 -8.25 14.69
N CYS A 124 7.64 -6.98 14.30
CA CYS A 124 6.80 -6.49 13.20
C CYS A 124 7.64 -6.25 11.94
N TYR A 125 6.96 -6.12 10.80
CA TYR A 125 7.55 -5.68 9.54
C TYR A 125 6.91 -4.39 9.08
N PHE A 126 7.73 -3.43 8.67
CA PHE A 126 7.28 -2.12 8.23
C PHE A 126 7.70 -1.84 6.80
N GLN A 127 6.73 -1.59 5.93
CA GLN A 127 6.95 -1.01 4.61
C GLN A 127 6.91 0.51 4.73
N LEU A 128 8.02 1.18 4.53
CA LEU A 128 8.13 2.64 4.64
C LEU A 128 7.96 3.28 3.26
N PHE A 129 6.86 3.99 3.06
CA PHE A 129 6.57 4.74 1.83
C PHE A 129 7.19 6.13 1.93
N THR A 130 8.13 6.46 1.06
CA THR A 130 8.85 7.74 1.11
C THR A 130 9.11 8.29 -0.29
N ASN A 131 9.16 9.61 -0.42
CA ASN A 131 9.61 10.25 -1.66
C ASN A 131 11.14 10.17 -1.85
N GLY A 132 11.87 9.73 -0.84
CA GLY A 132 13.30 9.48 -0.87
C GLY A 132 14.21 10.70 -0.72
N LEU A 133 13.70 11.93 -0.73
CA LEU A 133 14.53 13.13 -0.62
C LEU A 133 15.29 13.23 0.70
N LEU A 134 14.73 12.70 1.78
CA LEU A 134 15.35 12.65 3.10
C LEU A 134 16.12 11.35 3.36
N LEU A 135 16.10 10.41 2.41
CA LEU A 135 16.74 9.11 2.53
C LEU A 135 18.24 9.19 2.18
N ASN A 136 18.99 9.77 3.10
CA ASN A 136 20.43 9.91 3.01
C ASN A 136 21.18 8.73 3.68
N ASP A 137 22.52 8.75 3.67
CA ASP A 137 23.36 7.67 4.23
C ASP A 137 23.11 7.46 5.75
N ASP A 138 22.75 8.51 6.51
CA ASP A 138 22.47 8.40 7.94
C ASP A 138 21.14 7.71 8.20
N VAL A 139 20.08 8.10 7.48
CA VAL A 139 18.77 7.45 7.54
C VAL A 139 18.88 5.99 7.10
N ALA A 140 19.58 5.72 6.00
CA ALA A 140 19.79 4.36 5.51
C ALA A 140 20.54 3.49 6.52
N ARG A 141 21.55 4.04 7.24
CA ARG A 141 22.24 3.33 8.33
C ARG A 141 21.30 3.01 9.50
N ARG A 142 20.41 3.93 9.90
CA ARG A 142 19.42 3.69 10.96
C ARG A 142 18.45 2.59 10.55
N LEU A 143 17.91 2.62 9.31
CA LEU A 143 17.06 1.56 8.77
C LEU A 143 17.77 0.20 8.76
N ARG A 144 19.05 0.16 8.41
CA ARG A 144 19.89 -1.04 8.49
C ARG A 144 20.02 -1.58 9.92
N GLN A 145 20.17 -0.70 10.89
CA GLN A 145 20.23 -1.10 12.32
C GLN A 145 18.91 -1.74 12.76
N LEU A 146 17.78 -1.18 12.39
CA LEU A 146 16.47 -1.77 12.64
C LEU A 146 16.31 -3.13 11.95
N GLY A 147 16.49 -3.15 10.64
CA GLY A 147 16.53 -4.36 9.80
C GLY A 147 15.18 -5.06 9.57
N HIS A 148 14.08 -4.47 10.02
CA HIS A 148 12.70 -4.92 9.80
C HIS A 148 11.83 -3.81 9.18
N VAL A 149 12.48 -2.80 8.63
CA VAL A 149 11.86 -1.71 7.88
C VAL A 149 12.43 -1.71 6.47
N THR A 150 11.56 -1.76 5.46
CA THR A 150 11.95 -1.80 4.04
C THR A 150 11.42 -0.55 3.34
N PRO A 151 12.29 0.29 2.76
CA PRO A 151 11.86 1.45 1.98
C PRO A 151 11.16 1.04 0.68
N LEU A 152 10.06 1.71 0.38
CA LEU A 152 9.42 1.78 -0.93
C LEU A 152 9.46 3.23 -1.37
N VAL A 153 10.28 3.53 -2.37
CA VAL A 153 10.64 4.89 -2.74
C VAL A 153 9.87 5.33 -3.99
N SER A 154 9.16 6.44 -3.89
CA SER A 154 8.46 7.03 -5.04
C SER A 154 9.43 7.94 -5.81
N GLY A 155 10.17 7.34 -6.75
CA GLY A 155 11.20 8.03 -7.53
C GLY A 155 12.58 7.40 -7.37
N LEU A 156 13.62 8.12 -7.80
CA LEU A 156 14.99 7.61 -7.81
C LEU A 156 15.90 8.22 -6.72
N HIS A 157 15.37 9.13 -5.93
CA HIS A 157 16.12 9.75 -4.84
C HIS A 157 16.36 8.77 -3.70
N GLY A 158 17.53 8.83 -3.07
CA GLY A 158 17.87 8.00 -1.91
C GLY A 158 18.19 6.53 -2.21
N LEU A 159 18.04 6.05 -3.46
CA LEU A 159 18.30 4.65 -3.81
C LEU A 159 19.76 4.26 -3.60
N GLN A 160 20.69 5.17 -3.91
CA GLN A 160 22.11 4.92 -3.69
C GLN A 160 22.46 4.74 -2.20
N ALA A 161 21.83 5.53 -1.31
CA ALA A 161 22.00 5.38 0.13
C ALA A 161 21.49 4.01 0.61
N CYS A 162 20.34 3.56 0.12
CA CYS A 162 19.81 2.22 0.40
C CYS A 162 20.77 1.13 -0.08
N ARG A 163 21.27 1.25 -1.32
CA ARG A 163 22.22 0.30 -1.91
C ARG A 163 23.53 0.23 -1.11
N LYS A 164 24.14 1.37 -0.79
CA LYS A 164 25.36 1.42 0.03
C LYS A 164 25.14 0.79 1.41
N ALA A 165 23.98 0.99 2.01
CA ALA A 165 23.62 0.40 3.29
C ALA A 165 23.28 -1.10 3.19
N GLY A 166 23.19 -1.68 2.00
CA GLY A 166 22.81 -3.08 1.77
C GLY A 166 21.36 -3.37 2.19
N LEU A 167 20.46 -2.40 2.08
CA LEU A 167 19.04 -2.57 2.37
C LEU A 167 18.34 -3.33 1.24
N ILE A 168 17.29 -4.07 1.59
CA ILE A 168 16.26 -4.47 0.62
C ILE A 168 15.34 -3.28 0.47
N PHE A 169 15.09 -2.84 -0.76
CA PHE A 169 14.20 -1.71 -1.05
C PHE A 169 13.48 -1.89 -2.38
N GLY A 170 12.40 -1.19 -2.57
CA GLY A 170 11.64 -1.13 -3.81
C GLY A 170 11.46 0.28 -4.33
N VAL A 171 10.97 0.38 -5.56
CA VAL A 171 10.53 1.62 -6.20
C VAL A 171 9.02 1.53 -6.45
N ALA A 172 8.29 2.62 -6.19
CA ALA A 172 6.89 2.76 -6.52
C ALA A 172 6.73 3.62 -7.78
N ALA A 173 6.00 3.11 -8.76
CA ALA A 173 5.63 3.85 -9.96
C ALA A 173 4.13 4.09 -9.98
N CYS A 174 3.71 5.36 -9.83
CA CYS A 174 2.33 5.77 -10.01
C CYS A 174 2.07 6.01 -11.49
N VAL A 175 1.29 5.13 -12.13
CA VAL A 175 1.06 5.12 -13.58
C VAL A 175 -0.14 5.98 -13.93
N ASN A 176 0.04 6.91 -14.84
CA ASN A 176 -0.99 7.74 -15.44
C ASN A 176 -0.76 7.88 -16.96
N GLN A 177 -1.64 8.56 -17.69
CA GLN A 177 -1.49 8.68 -19.15
C GLN A 177 -0.19 9.38 -19.56
N THR A 178 0.32 10.34 -18.76
CA THR A 178 1.49 11.14 -19.17
C THR A 178 2.82 10.41 -19.04
N ASN A 179 2.89 9.37 -18.20
CA ASN A 179 4.11 8.59 -17.99
C ASN A 179 3.97 7.12 -18.43
N PHE A 180 2.83 6.75 -19.04
CA PHE A 180 2.50 5.36 -19.34
C PHE A 180 3.60 4.68 -20.13
N ASP A 181 3.98 5.25 -21.28
CA ASP A 181 4.95 4.65 -22.21
C ASP A 181 6.36 4.55 -21.61
N GLU A 182 6.73 5.46 -20.70
CA GLU A 182 8.01 5.38 -19.99
C GLU A 182 8.00 4.26 -18.96
N VAL A 183 7.04 4.29 -18.03
CA VAL A 183 7.07 3.41 -16.85
C VAL A 183 6.55 2.01 -17.13
N VAL A 184 5.69 1.84 -18.14
CA VAL A 184 5.19 0.54 -18.60
C VAL A 184 6.08 0.03 -19.73
N SER A 185 7.38 -0.09 -19.44
CA SER A 185 8.40 -0.51 -20.41
C SER A 185 9.47 -1.39 -19.76
N ARG A 186 10.05 -2.29 -20.56
CA ARG A 186 11.18 -3.12 -20.14
C ARG A 186 12.38 -2.27 -19.73
N GLN A 187 12.62 -1.17 -20.45
CA GLN A 187 13.72 -0.25 -20.17
C GLN A 187 13.60 0.37 -18.76
N TYR A 188 12.40 0.74 -18.34
CA TYR A 188 12.18 1.26 -16.99
C TYR A 188 12.45 0.19 -15.92
N ILE A 189 11.99 -1.03 -16.12
CA ILE A 189 12.28 -2.17 -15.23
C ILE A 189 13.80 -2.36 -15.09
N GLU A 190 14.54 -2.37 -16.19
CA GLU A 190 16.00 -2.55 -16.19
C GLU A 190 16.73 -1.39 -15.51
N ARG A 191 16.29 -0.15 -15.73
CA ARG A 191 16.79 1.04 -15.05
C ARG A 191 16.64 0.91 -13.54
N VAL A 192 15.42 0.61 -13.06
CA VAL A 192 15.14 0.43 -11.63
C VAL A 192 15.95 -0.73 -11.02
N ALA A 193 16.11 -1.82 -11.76
CA ALA A 193 16.93 -2.95 -11.34
C ALA A 193 18.42 -2.58 -11.23
N SER A 194 18.94 -1.74 -12.14
CA SER A 194 20.35 -1.28 -12.13
C SER A 194 20.67 -0.40 -10.93
N GLU A 195 19.69 0.33 -10.40
CA GLU A 195 19.80 1.09 -9.15
C GLU A 195 19.86 0.18 -7.91
N GLY A 196 19.60 -1.13 -8.04
CA GLY A 196 19.68 -2.11 -6.97
C GLY A 196 18.36 -2.42 -6.29
N ALA A 197 17.22 -1.91 -6.78
CA ALA A 197 15.91 -2.21 -6.24
C ALA A 197 15.59 -3.71 -6.35
N ALA A 198 14.99 -4.29 -5.31
CA ALA A 198 14.56 -5.68 -5.27
C ALA A 198 13.21 -5.89 -5.95
N TYR A 199 12.36 -4.88 -5.93
CA TYR A 199 11.02 -4.92 -6.50
C TYR A 199 10.60 -3.56 -7.04
N LEU A 200 9.67 -3.58 -8.01
CA LEU A 200 9.00 -2.42 -8.58
C LEU A 200 7.50 -2.60 -8.40
N TRP A 201 6.87 -1.61 -7.78
CA TRP A 201 5.46 -1.63 -7.44
C TRP A 201 4.71 -0.63 -8.30
N TYR A 202 3.78 -1.12 -9.10
CA TYR A 202 2.94 -0.31 -9.98
C TYR A 202 1.64 0.08 -9.27
N TYR A 203 1.40 1.38 -9.18
CA TYR A 203 0.16 1.98 -8.72
C TYR A 203 -0.57 2.65 -9.87
N ILE A 204 -1.86 2.39 -10.00
CA ILE A 204 -2.72 3.13 -10.91
C ILE A 204 -3.06 4.46 -10.24
N TYR A 205 -2.81 5.56 -10.96
CA TYR A 205 -3.15 6.90 -10.50
C TYR A 205 -4.65 7.03 -10.23
N ARG A 206 -5.00 7.62 -9.09
CA ARG A 206 -6.37 7.92 -8.69
C ARG A 206 -6.53 9.43 -8.63
N PRO A 207 -7.46 10.03 -9.40
CA PRO A 207 -7.68 11.47 -9.41
C PRO A 207 -8.51 11.91 -8.19
N VAL A 208 -7.88 11.96 -7.03
CA VAL A 208 -8.48 12.32 -5.73
C VAL A 208 -7.66 13.42 -5.06
N GLY A 209 -8.22 14.06 -4.03
CA GLY A 209 -7.57 15.15 -3.30
C GLY A 209 -7.96 16.51 -3.82
N ALA A 210 -7.33 17.55 -3.29
CA ALA A 210 -7.68 18.95 -3.56
C ALA A 210 -7.50 19.38 -5.05
N HIS A 211 -6.58 18.73 -5.75
CA HIS A 211 -6.25 19.01 -7.15
C HIS A 211 -6.22 17.70 -7.95
N PRO A 212 -7.37 17.05 -8.14
CA PRO A 212 -7.45 15.85 -8.95
C PRO A 212 -7.24 16.21 -10.43
N HIS A 213 -6.61 15.30 -11.17
CA HIS A 213 -6.39 15.45 -12.61
C HIS A 213 -7.05 14.25 -13.31
N PRO A 214 -8.40 14.21 -13.45
CA PRO A 214 -9.09 13.06 -14.05
C PRO A 214 -8.71 12.85 -15.52
N GLU A 215 -8.26 13.89 -16.22
CA GLU A 215 -7.81 13.85 -17.60
C GLU A 215 -6.55 13.00 -17.82
N VAL A 216 -5.75 12.77 -16.78
CA VAL A 216 -4.55 11.90 -16.86
C VAL A 216 -4.79 10.51 -16.29
N ALA A 217 -6.00 10.20 -15.82
CA ALA A 217 -6.33 8.83 -15.38
C ALA A 217 -6.24 7.85 -16.55
N LEU A 218 -5.80 6.63 -16.28
CA LEU A 218 -5.65 5.61 -17.34
C LEU A 218 -6.99 5.30 -18.00
N THR A 219 -6.95 5.07 -19.30
CA THR A 219 -8.07 4.51 -20.06
C THR A 219 -8.23 3.02 -19.75
N LYS A 220 -9.40 2.44 -20.05
CA LYS A 220 -9.61 0.99 -19.91
C LYS A 220 -8.59 0.18 -20.70
N GLU A 221 -8.24 0.62 -21.89
CA GLU A 221 -7.24 -0.04 -22.74
C GLU A 221 -5.85 0.03 -22.12
N GLN A 222 -5.44 1.17 -21.56
CA GLN A 222 -4.15 1.29 -20.86
C GLN A 222 -4.11 0.42 -19.60
N ILE A 223 -5.22 0.29 -18.86
CA ILE A 223 -5.31 -0.62 -17.70
C ILE A 223 -5.12 -2.07 -18.15
N ARG A 224 -5.76 -2.47 -19.26
CA ARG A 224 -5.59 -3.80 -19.85
C ARG A 224 -4.15 -4.04 -20.30
N GLN A 225 -3.54 -3.04 -20.98
CA GLN A 225 -2.14 -3.10 -21.41
C GLN A 225 -1.17 -3.20 -20.24
N LEU A 226 -1.39 -2.43 -19.16
CA LEU A 226 -0.60 -2.53 -17.92
C LEU A 226 -0.69 -3.95 -17.32
N ARG A 227 -1.90 -4.51 -17.26
CA ARG A 227 -2.06 -5.87 -16.75
C ARG A 227 -1.35 -6.90 -17.63
N GLN A 228 -1.51 -6.83 -18.94
CA GLN A 228 -0.83 -7.72 -19.87
C GLN A 228 0.70 -7.61 -19.76
N PHE A 229 1.22 -6.39 -19.73
CA PHE A 229 2.64 -6.11 -19.53
C PHE A 229 3.19 -6.75 -18.24
N LEU A 230 2.49 -6.57 -17.12
CA LEU A 230 2.92 -7.15 -15.84
C LEU A 230 2.97 -8.68 -15.89
N VAL A 231 1.98 -9.32 -16.51
CA VAL A 231 1.92 -10.77 -16.65
C VAL A 231 3.06 -11.30 -17.50
N ASP A 232 3.36 -10.61 -18.60
CA ASP A 232 4.42 -11.02 -19.53
C ASP A 232 5.82 -10.80 -18.92
N GLU A 233 6.08 -9.63 -18.35
CA GLU A 233 7.38 -9.29 -17.77
C GLU A 233 7.73 -10.10 -16.51
N ARG A 234 6.75 -10.55 -15.75
CA ARG A 234 6.97 -11.41 -14.57
C ARG A 234 7.67 -12.74 -14.86
N CYS A 235 7.70 -13.13 -16.13
CA CYS A 235 8.34 -14.37 -16.52
C CYS A 235 9.88 -14.28 -16.47
N ASP A 236 10.46 -13.09 -16.69
CA ASP A 236 11.92 -12.92 -16.84
C ASP A 236 12.48 -11.58 -16.35
N ALA A 237 11.67 -10.74 -15.69
CA ALA A 237 12.11 -9.47 -15.13
C ALA A 237 13.28 -9.64 -14.15
N PRO A 238 14.26 -8.70 -14.13
CA PRO A 238 15.41 -8.75 -13.23
C PRO A 238 15.07 -8.37 -11.77
N LEU A 239 13.85 -7.95 -11.49
CA LEU A 239 13.32 -7.62 -10.16
C LEU A 239 11.87 -8.12 -10.03
N ALA A 240 11.34 -8.15 -8.79
CA ALA A 240 9.95 -8.54 -8.58
C ALA A 240 9.01 -7.40 -9.01
N LEU A 241 8.01 -7.73 -9.85
CA LEU A 241 6.97 -6.78 -10.27
C LEU A 241 5.71 -6.99 -9.44
N ILE A 242 5.27 -5.95 -8.74
CA ILE A 242 4.14 -6.00 -7.82
C ILE A 242 3.00 -5.14 -8.38
N ASP A 243 1.80 -5.68 -8.35
CA ASP A 243 0.53 -4.97 -8.44
C ASP A 243 -0.39 -5.39 -7.28
N THR A 244 -1.40 -4.61 -7.02
CA THR A 244 -2.34 -4.81 -5.93
C THR A 244 -3.78 -4.88 -6.40
N TYR A 245 -3.98 -5.11 -7.69
CA TYR A 245 -5.26 -4.92 -8.35
C TYR A 245 -5.91 -6.20 -8.82
N TRP A 246 -5.14 -7.26 -9.08
CA TRP A 246 -5.65 -8.49 -9.68
C TRP A 246 -5.13 -9.72 -8.94
N ASP A 247 -6.02 -10.69 -8.76
CA ASP A 247 -5.65 -11.99 -8.20
C ASP A 247 -4.87 -12.88 -9.20
N ALA A 248 -4.66 -14.14 -8.85
CA ALA A 248 -3.94 -15.11 -9.70
C ALA A 248 -4.66 -15.44 -11.00
N ASP A 249 -5.96 -15.33 -11.01
CA ASP A 249 -6.82 -15.63 -12.15
C ASP A 249 -7.12 -14.37 -12.99
N GLY A 250 -6.53 -13.23 -12.60
CA GLY A 250 -6.63 -11.94 -13.30
C GLY A 250 -7.91 -11.18 -12.97
N VAL A 251 -8.63 -11.62 -11.93
CA VAL A 251 -9.84 -10.97 -11.48
C VAL A 251 -9.49 -9.79 -10.59
N ALA A 252 -10.12 -8.66 -10.83
CA ALA A 252 -9.92 -7.46 -10.03
C ALA A 252 -10.34 -7.65 -8.57
N MET A 253 -9.66 -6.99 -7.66
CA MET A 253 -9.97 -7.02 -6.23
C MET A 253 -9.62 -5.69 -5.55
N CYS A 254 -10.47 -5.28 -4.63
CA CYS A 254 -10.24 -4.12 -3.77
C CYS A 254 -9.82 -4.60 -2.37
N PRO A 255 -8.63 -4.23 -1.87
CA PRO A 255 -8.16 -4.66 -0.54
C PRO A 255 -9.05 -4.21 0.60
N GLY A 256 -9.66 -3.03 0.51
CA GLY A 256 -10.64 -2.56 1.47
C GLY A 256 -11.91 -3.42 1.47
N ALA A 257 -12.43 -3.77 0.27
CA ALA A 257 -13.62 -4.62 0.12
C ALA A 257 -13.41 -6.04 0.68
N THR A 258 -12.22 -6.60 0.50
CA THR A 258 -11.86 -7.89 1.12
C THR A 258 -11.65 -7.80 2.63
N GLY A 259 -11.53 -6.58 3.18
CA GLY A 259 -11.20 -6.33 4.58
C GLY A 259 -9.75 -6.67 4.95
N MET A 260 -8.91 -6.91 3.94
CA MET A 260 -7.53 -7.32 4.14
C MET A 260 -6.67 -6.17 4.65
N SER A 261 -6.94 -4.95 4.17
CA SER A 261 -6.21 -3.74 4.55
C SER A 261 -7.15 -2.60 4.83
N HIS A 262 -6.86 -1.86 5.89
CA HIS A 262 -7.47 -0.59 6.23
C HIS A 262 -6.42 0.43 6.64
N HIS A 263 -6.84 1.68 6.83
CA HIS A 263 -5.94 2.80 7.08
C HIS A 263 -6.24 3.50 8.40
N VAL A 264 -5.19 3.97 9.05
CA VAL A 264 -5.27 4.92 10.16
C VAL A 264 -4.66 6.25 9.73
N SER A 265 -5.44 7.31 9.74
CA SER A 265 -5.02 8.63 9.28
C SER A 265 -4.13 9.36 10.30
N PRO A 266 -3.50 10.49 9.92
CA PRO A 266 -2.73 11.32 10.85
C PRO A 266 -3.58 11.96 11.97
N SER A 267 -4.90 12.01 11.80
CA SER A 267 -5.83 12.45 12.85
C SER A 267 -6.27 11.33 13.79
N GLY A 268 -5.77 10.11 13.58
CA GLY A 268 -6.22 8.94 14.33
C GLY A 268 -7.57 8.36 13.87
N ALA A 269 -8.06 8.78 12.70
CA ALA A 269 -9.30 8.27 12.13
C ALA A 269 -9.07 6.91 11.44
N LEU A 270 -10.08 6.02 11.54
CA LEU A 270 -10.05 4.71 10.90
C LEU A 270 -10.75 4.79 9.54
N GLU A 271 -9.97 4.70 8.48
CA GLU A 271 -10.43 4.85 7.10
C GLU A 271 -10.45 3.52 6.35
N PHE A 272 -11.35 3.39 5.40
CA PHE A 272 -11.48 2.21 4.56
C PHE A 272 -10.21 1.97 3.70
N CYS A 273 -9.68 3.03 3.13
CA CYS A 273 -8.38 3.03 2.43
C CYS A 273 -7.75 4.42 2.48
N PRO A 274 -6.42 4.57 2.24
CA PRO A 274 -5.71 5.84 2.39
C PRO A 274 -6.30 7.03 1.60
N PRO A 275 -6.71 6.89 0.33
CA PRO A 275 -7.24 8.03 -0.42
C PRO A 275 -8.71 8.37 -0.10
N MET A 276 -9.41 7.58 0.72
CA MET A 276 -10.83 7.82 1.01
C MET A 276 -11.07 8.96 2.01
N GLN A 277 -10.22 9.14 2.99
CA GLN A 277 -10.13 10.31 3.88
C GLN A 277 -11.44 10.74 4.59
N MET A 278 -12.33 9.80 4.83
CA MET A 278 -13.57 9.95 5.60
C MET A 278 -13.68 8.81 6.60
N ALA A 279 -14.18 9.09 7.81
CA ALA A 279 -14.33 8.09 8.86
C ALA A 279 -15.43 8.45 9.86
N CYS A 280 -15.94 7.43 10.53
CA CYS A 280 -16.83 7.55 11.70
C CYS A 280 -16.06 7.35 13.02
N GLU A 281 -15.04 6.50 13.00
CA GLU A 281 -14.31 6.11 14.20
C GLU A 281 -12.93 6.78 14.27
N HIS A 282 -12.58 7.23 15.49
CA HIS A 282 -11.29 7.84 15.80
C HIS A 282 -10.70 7.22 17.04
N ILE A 283 -9.38 7.06 17.07
CA ILE A 283 -8.66 6.72 18.30
C ILE A 283 -8.65 7.93 19.24
N ASN A 284 -8.75 7.69 20.53
CA ASN A 284 -8.59 8.73 21.54
C ASN A 284 -7.13 8.84 22.01
N GLU A 285 -6.85 9.86 22.83
CA GLU A 285 -5.50 10.11 23.38
C GLU A 285 -5.00 8.97 24.31
N ALA A 286 -5.91 8.21 24.91
CA ALA A 286 -5.58 7.13 25.84
C ALA A 286 -5.19 5.80 25.18
N GLY A 287 -5.06 5.76 23.83
CA GLY A 287 -4.66 4.55 23.11
C GLY A 287 -5.79 3.53 23.00
N THR A 288 -6.93 3.97 22.50
CA THR A 288 -8.11 3.12 22.25
C THR A 288 -7.73 1.86 21.49
N ASP A 289 -8.38 0.77 21.81
CA ASP A 289 -8.29 -0.50 21.09
C ASP A 289 -8.75 -0.33 19.62
N VAL A 290 -7.79 -0.09 18.75
CA VAL A 290 -7.98 0.07 17.30
C VAL A 290 -8.70 -1.15 16.71
N ALA A 291 -8.41 -2.34 17.24
CA ALA A 291 -9.04 -3.58 16.78
C ALA A 291 -10.53 -3.61 17.11
N ALA A 292 -10.91 -3.19 18.29
CA ALA A 292 -12.31 -3.08 18.67
C ALA A 292 -13.06 -2.08 17.79
N LEU A 293 -12.44 -0.94 17.45
CA LEU A 293 -13.03 0.07 16.57
C LEU A 293 -13.24 -0.47 15.14
N PHE A 294 -12.25 -1.11 14.53
CA PHE A 294 -12.41 -1.71 13.21
C PHE A 294 -13.52 -2.79 13.18
N LYS A 295 -13.57 -3.65 14.18
CA LYS A 295 -14.60 -4.70 14.30
C LYS A 295 -16.02 -4.15 14.50
N LYS A 296 -16.16 -2.94 15.05
CA LYS A 296 -17.40 -2.27 15.43
C LYS A 296 -17.95 -1.37 14.33
N SER A 297 -17.10 -0.92 13.39
CA SER A 297 -17.44 0.05 12.38
C SER A 297 -18.50 -0.48 11.41
N GLN A 298 -19.70 0.16 11.45
CA GLN A 298 -20.77 -0.15 10.52
C GLN A 298 -20.47 0.41 9.14
N LEU A 299 -19.87 1.60 9.06
CA LEU A 299 -19.42 2.18 7.79
C LEU A 299 -18.48 1.23 7.03
N MET A 300 -17.46 0.66 7.72
CA MET A 300 -16.53 -0.30 7.12
C MET A 300 -17.26 -1.56 6.61
N ALA A 301 -18.26 -2.03 7.37
CA ALA A 301 -19.04 -3.22 6.97
C ALA A 301 -19.86 -2.94 5.72
N ASP A 302 -20.56 -1.81 5.66
CA ASP A 302 -21.42 -1.44 4.53
C ASP A 302 -20.61 -1.08 3.28
N LEU A 303 -19.48 -0.41 3.45
CA LEU A 303 -18.54 -0.16 2.33
C LEU A 303 -18.04 -1.47 1.71
N ARG A 304 -17.73 -2.49 2.50
CA ARG A 304 -17.35 -3.80 1.96
C ARG A 304 -18.46 -4.43 1.13
N VAL A 305 -19.69 -4.40 1.66
CA VAL A 305 -20.86 -4.95 0.97
C VAL A 305 -21.14 -4.20 -0.34
N GLU A 306 -21.16 -2.86 -0.27
CA GLU A 306 -21.48 -2.05 -1.45
C GLU A 306 -20.37 -2.10 -2.51
N THR A 307 -19.11 -2.10 -2.13
CA THR A 307 -18.00 -2.26 -3.08
C THR A 307 -18.09 -3.62 -3.79
N ALA A 308 -18.44 -4.70 -3.06
CA ALA A 308 -18.62 -6.02 -3.67
C ALA A 308 -19.83 -6.10 -4.62
N ARG A 309 -20.87 -5.27 -4.41
CA ARG A 309 -22.03 -5.19 -5.29
C ARG A 309 -21.77 -4.39 -6.55
N GLN A 310 -20.97 -3.34 -6.48
CA GLN A 310 -20.69 -2.43 -7.58
C GLN A 310 -19.69 -2.99 -8.60
N GLY A 311 -18.98 -4.04 -8.25
CA GLY A 311 -17.91 -4.61 -9.03
C GLY A 311 -16.74 -4.99 -8.14
N ARG A 312 -15.58 -5.22 -8.74
CA ARG A 312 -14.35 -5.63 -8.04
C ARG A 312 -13.25 -4.57 -8.09
N GLY A 313 -13.54 -3.46 -8.77
CA GLY A 313 -12.63 -2.35 -8.97
C GLY A 313 -12.59 -1.37 -7.79
N CYS A 314 -12.24 -0.14 -8.08
CA CYS A 314 -12.12 0.92 -7.09
C CYS A 314 -13.40 1.76 -7.02
N ILE A 315 -14.20 1.57 -5.97
CA ILE A 315 -15.46 2.31 -5.78
C ILE A 315 -15.24 3.84 -5.80
N LEU A 316 -14.10 4.31 -5.33
CA LEU A 316 -13.74 5.73 -5.31
C LEU A 316 -13.60 6.30 -6.73
N MET A 317 -13.16 5.51 -7.69
CA MET A 317 -13.00 5.93 -9.09
C MET A 317 -14.27 5.68 -9.91
N GLU A 318 -14.95 4.57 -9.64
CA GLU A 318 -16.03 4.06 -10.47
C GLU A 318 -17.41 4.57 -10.03
N ASN A 319 -17.58 4.87 -8.73
CA ASN A 319 -18.86 5.35 -8.20
C ASN A 319 -18.69 6.29 -6.98
N PRO A 320 -18.05 7.46 -7.15
CA PRO A 320 -17.82 8.39 -6.05
C PRO A 320 -19.12 8.98 -5.46
N GLN A 321 -20.21 9.07 -6.24
CA GLN A 321 -21.50 9.57 -5.76
C GLN A 321 -22.17 8.57 -4.79
N LEU A 322 -22.06 7.27 -5.04
CA LEU A 322 -22.50 6.26 -4.08
C LEU A 322 -21.68 6.36 -2.80
N LEU A 323 -20.37 6.55 -2.93
CA LEU A 323 -19.49 6.73 -1.78
C LEU A 323 -19.88 7.96 -0.96
N ALA A 324 -20.11 9.12 -1.59
CA ALA A 324 -20.57 10.34 -0.93
C ALA A 324 -21.89 10.11 -0.16
N ARG A 325 -22.85 9.40 -0.76
CA ARG A 325 -24.12 9.04 -0.11
C ARG A 325 -23.89 8.18 1.13
N LEU A 326 -23.12 7.10 1.05
CA LEU A 326 -22.82 6.24 2.19
C LEU A 326 -22.13 7.01 3.31
N MET A 327 -21.17 7.88 2.99
CA MET A 327 -20.49 8.72 3.97
C MET A 327 -21.47 9.64 4.69
N HIS A 328 -22.40 10.24 3.96
CA HIS A 328 -23.44 11.10 4.53
C HIS A 328 -24.40 10.31 5.42
N GLU A 329 -24.91 9.16 4.97
CA GLU A 329 -25.83 8.29 5.71
C GLU A 329 -25.26 7.82 7.04
N HIS A 330 -23.96 7.55 7.09
CA HIS A 330 -23.24 7.15 8.29
C HIS A 330 -22.73 8.32 9.16
N GLY A 331 -22.92 9.57 8.73
CA GLY A 331 -22.38 10.73 9.43
C GLY A 331 -20.85 10.76 9.47
N ALA A 332 -20.19 10.20 8.46
CA ALA A 332 -18.74 10.18 8.39
C ALA A 332 -18.17 11.61 8.29
N THR A 333 -17.05 11.83 8.96
CA THR A 333 -16.39 13.14 9.01
C THR A 333 -15.11 13.15 8.17
N ASP A 334 -14.81 14.32 7.59
CA ASP A 334 -13.56 14.57 6.87
C ASP A 334 -12.37 14.54 7.81
N THR A 335 -11.45 13.62 7.53
CA THR A 335 -10.27 13.37 8.36
C THR A 335 -9.09 14.27 8.01
N THR A 336 -9.19 15.03 6.91
CA THR A 336 -8.12 15.88 6.40
C THR A 336 -8.09 17.28 7.05
N SER A 337 -6.98 18.00 6.84
CA SER A 337 -6.89 19.41 7.23
C SER A 337 -7.61 20.35 6.26
N ARG A 338 -7.84 19.93 5.00
CA ARG A 338 -8.49 20.77 3.97
C ARG A 338 -10.01 20.86 4.11
N LYS A 339 -10.66 19.85 4.70
CA LYS A 339 -12.10 19.83 5.00
C LYS A 339 -13.03 19.93 3.79
N THR A 340 -12.61 19.48 2.61
CA THR A 340 -13.36 19.53 1.34
C THR A 340 -13.67 18.16 0.74
N VAL A 341 -13.34 17.06 1.42
CA VAL A 341 -13.44 15.69 0.85
C VAL A 341 -14.87 15.34 0.42
N MET A 342 -15.90 15.74 1.18
CA MET A 342 -17.28 15.45 0.80
C MET A 342 -17.68 16.20 -0.49
N GLU A 343 -17.25 17.46 -0.63
CA GLU A 343 -17.47 18.27 -1.84
C GLU A 343 -16.71 17.66 -3.02
N GLU A 344 -15.46 17.24 -2.79
CA GLU A 344 -14.64 16.55 -3.81
C GLU A 344 -15.36 15.33 -4.36
N TYR A 345 -15.96 14.48 -3.51
CA TYR A 345 -16.68 13.29 -3.94
C TYR A 345 -17.92 13.61 -4.76
N THR A 346 -18.68 14.64 -4.37
CA THR A 346 -19.89 15.03 -5.11
C THR A 346 -19.58 15.59 -6.50
N GLN A 347 -18.41 16.22 -6.66
CA GLN A 347 -17.94 16.84 -7.91
C GLN A 347 -17.06 15.90 -8.74
N MET A 348 -16.66 14.76 -8.18
CA MET A 348 -15.68 13.86 -8.80
C MET A 348 -16.22 13.25 -10.09
N THR A 349 -15.44 13.36 -11.16
CA THR A 349 -15.70 12.68 -12.42
C THR A 349 -15.39 11.19 -12.28
N THR A 350 -16.32 10.35 -12.71
CA THR A 350 -16.10 8.90 -12.78
C THR A 350 -15.02 8.58 -13.81
N VAL A 351 -14.03 7.80 -13.41
CA VAL A 351 -12.95 7.32 -14.28
C VAL A 351 -12.83 5.80 -14.19
N PRO A 352 -12.24 5.13 -15.20
CA PRO A 352 -12.06 3.69 -15.16
C PRO A 352 -11.25 3.24 -13.95
N GLY A 353 -11.76 2.25 -13.21
CA GLY A 353 -11.01 1.49 -12.22
C GLY A 353 -10.30 0.31 -12.86
N HIS A 354 -9.69 -0.52 -12.02
CA HIS A 354 -8.91 -1.68 -12.49
C HIS A 354 -9.76 -2.94 -12.78
N ASP A 355 -11.08 -2.86 -12.66
CA ASP A 355 -11.95 -3.96 -13.06
C ASP A 355 -12.10 -4.00 -14.59
N MET A 356 -11.63 -5.09 -15.18
CA MET A 356 -11.70 -5.34 -16.62
C MET A 356 -12.95 -6.13 -17.02
N GLY A 357 -13.88 -6.36 -16.09
CA GLY A 357 -15.10 -7.13 -16.32
C GLY A 357 -14.81 -8.59 -16.65
N VAL A 358 -15.28 -9.06 -17.80
CA VAL A 358 -15.10 -10.45 -18.26
C VAL A 358 -13.71 -10.72 -18.86
N GLU A 359 -12.92 -9.70 -19.15
CA GLU A 359 -11.60 -9.82 -19.76
C GLU A 359 -10.51 -10.07 -18.71
N ALA A 360 -10.61 -11.15 -17.94
CA ALA A 360 -9.57 -11.51 -17.00
C ALA A 360 -8.29 -11.95 -17.73
N ILE A 361 -7.13 -11.42 -17.32
CA ILE A 361 -5.81 -11.84 -17.81
C ILE A 361 -5.11 -12.62 -16.69
N PRO A 362 -5.13 -13.97 -16.72
CA PRO A 362 -4.56 -14.80 -15.67
C PRO A 362 -3.03 -14.68 -15.59
N GLU A 363 -2.50 -14.87 -14.40
CA GLU A 363 -1.07 -14.89 -14.15
C GLU A 363 -0.40 -16.09 -14.85
N ARG A 364 0.64 -15.86 -15.63
CA ARG A 364 1.39 -16.89 -16.36
C ARG A 364 2.53 -17.49 -15.56
N SER A 365 3.20 -16.67 -14.75
CA SER A 365 4.33 -17.10 -13.94
C SER A 365 3.86 -18.01 -12.80
N VAL A 366 4.33 -19.24 -12.74
CA VAL A 366 3.98 -20.21 -11.69
C VAL A 366 4.30 -19.69 -10.29
N PRO A 367 5.50 -19.11 -10.03
CA PRO A 367 5.81 -18.55 -8.72
C PRO A 367 4.86 -17.40 -8.32
N TYR A 368 4.55 -16.48 -9.24
CA TYR A 368 3.62 -15.38 -8.96
C TYR A 368 2.20 -15.90 -8.72
N ARG A 369 1.75 -16.89 -9.48
CA ARG A 369 0.45 -17.53 -9.25
C ARG A 369 0.35 -18.13 -7.87
N TRP A 370 1.39 -18.81 -7.41
CA TRP A 370 1.46 -19.38 -6.07
C TRP A 370 1.49 -18.28 -5.00
N LEU A 371 2.32 -17.26 -5.16
CA LEU A 371 2.41 -16.12 -4.26
C LEU A 371 1.07 -15.38 -4.15
N LYS A 372 0.39 -15.16 -5.27
CA LYS A 372 -0.92 -14.51 -5.31
C LYS A 372 -2.02 -15.32 -4.62
N ARG A 373 -1.90 -16.64 -4.59
CA ARG A 373 -2.88 -17.52 -3.91
C ARG A 373 -2.60 -17.73 -2.43
N HIS A 374 -1.36 -17.60 -2.00
CA HIS A 374 -0.93 -18.05 -0.67
C HIS A 374 -0.17 -17.01 0.14
N TYR A 375 0.13 -15.86 -0.44
CA TYR A 375 0.99 -14.86 0.17
C TYR A 375 0.60 -13.42 -0.21
N PHE A 376 1.13 -12.41 0.50
CA PHE A 376 0.78 -11.00 0.34
C PHE A 376 0.91 -10.43 -1.08
N PHE A 377 1.83 -10.91 -1.87
CA PHE A 377 2.12 -10.39 -3.21
C PHE A 377 0.94 -10.36 -4.15
N GLY A 378 -0.13 -11.05 -3.84
CA GLY A 378 -1.22 -11.19 -4.74
C GLY A 378 -2.52 -10.63 -4.24
N PHE A 379 -2.53 -10.16 -3.02
CA PHE A 379 -3.79 -9.77 -2.41
C PHE A 379 -4.04 -8.28 -2.46
N GLY A 380 -3.50 -7.56 -3.44
CA GLY A 380 -3.83 -6.15 -3.56
C GLY A 380 -3.78 -5.41 -2.24
N ALA A 381 -2.78 -5.71 -1.44
CA ALA A 381 -2.70 -5.33 -0.06
C ALA A 381 -2.52 -3.83 0.18
N TYR A 382 -2.31 -3.08 -0.87
CA TYR A 382 -2.01 -1.66 -0.79
C TYR A 382 -2.82 -0.92 -1.84
N GLY A 383 -3.99 -0.54 -1.47
CA GLY A 383 -4.90 0.24 -2.30
C GLY A 383 -4.44 1.63 -2.62
#